data_479f132a68f84af5e6d7f96c02f16199
#
_entry.id   479f132a68f84af5e6d7f96c02f16199
#
_cell.length_a   1.000
_cell.length_b   1.000
_cell.length_c   1.000
_cell.angle_alpha   90.00
_cell.angle_beta   90.00
_cell.angle_gamma   90.00
#
_symmetry.space_group_name_H-M   'P 1'
#
loop_
_entity.id
_entity.type
_entity.pdbx_description
1 polymer ?
#
loop_
_entity_poly.entity_id
_entity_poly.type
_entity_poly.pdbx_seq_one_letter_code
_entity_poly.pdbx_strand_id
1 'polypeptide(L)'
;MDLVIKNCKMVDKIGEYSIKVENGKITEISKTPLKADETIDINGNYIMPGFIDPHIHFRDPGLTQKEDFKTGSLSAANGGFTTVIDMPNTLPKTNTYDALKEKIEIAEKKSVVNFEIQAGTNDLEEMKKMIELDPISFKIFMDLESDESLEKIFKDLSTLKETTKYNGLVAVHCEKKSIVESETAKLKEKKENTPIDYTYARPTESEDESVRQAIELARENNLRLHICHLSSSKALEMAKDASKNMSVSWEFTPHHLLMDNSAYNTYGTLIKTNPPLRPKNKSVRVSDLDETSIIGTDHAPHTLEDKTKGVWKSSPGIPNLETVVPLLLTEVNKGNINLSIIPDILSKNAAKVYGLENKGEIAVGKDADFTVIDLKQEGKFDIDTFETKAEYSPFDGWTYIGQPVMTIINGKQVMNKL
;
A
#
# COMPACT_ATOMS: atom_id res chain seq x y z
N MET A 1 4.07 -8.60 -30.15
CA MET A 1 3.45 -9.91 -29.92
C MET A 1 2.02 -9.66 -29.54
N ASP A 2 1.09 -10.27 -30.28
CA ASP A 2 -0.33 -10.06 -30.07
C ASP A 2 -0.85 -11.16 -29.15
N LEU A 3 -1.55 -10.76 -28.09
CA LEU A 3 -2.14 -11.64 -27.11
C LEU A 3 -3.66 -11.43 -27.04
N VAL A 4 -4.41 -12.53 -26.89
CA VAL A 4 -5.82 -12.48 -26.50
C VAL A 4 -5.98 -13.18 -25.15
N ILE A 5 -6.61 -12.49 -24.19
CA ILE A 5 -7.09 -13.09 -22.94
C ILE A 5 -8.59 -13.33 -23.12
N LYS A 6 -9.04 -14.58 -23.00
CA LYS A 6 -10.43 -14.97 -23.27
C LYS A 6 -11.12 -15.55 -22.04
N ASN A 7 -12.45 -15.67 -22.15
CA ASN A 7 -13.35 -16.16 -21.09
C ASN A 7 -13.24 -15.32 -19.81
N CYS A 8 -13.12 -13.99 -19.99
CA CYS A 8 -12.95 -13.03 -18.91
C CYS A 8 -14.30 -12.57 -18.34
N LYS A 9 -14.55 -12.75 -17.06
CA LYS A 9 -15.61 -12.02 -16.35
C LYS A 9 -15.07 -10.68 -15.85
N MET A 10 -15.83 -9.61 -16.08
CA MET A 10 -15.55 -8.26 -15.56
C MET A 10 -16.61 -7.89 -14.55
N VAL A 11 -16.22 -7.20 -13.48
CA VAL A 11 -17.11 -6.91 -12.34
C VAL A 11 -18.29 -6.02 -12.73
N ASP A 12 -18.06 -5.08 -13.64
CA ASP A 12 -19.01 -4.07 -14.11
C ASP A 12 -19.82 -4.52 -15.36
N LYS A 13 -19.58 -5.74 -15.88
CA LYS A 13 -20.14 -6.19 -17.16
C LYS A 13 -20.75 -7.57 -17.06
N ILE A 14 -21.86 -7.78 -17.76
CA ILE A 14 -22.55 -9.07 -17.84
C ILE A 14 -22.00 -9.91 -18.98
N GLY A 15 -21.65 -11.18 -18.69
CA GLY A 15 -21.15 -12.17 -19.63
C GLY A 15 -19.62 -12.24 -19.65
N GLU A 16 -19.12 -13.03 -20.59
CA GLU A 16 -17.67 -13.22 -20.77
C GLU A 16 -17.15 -12.38 -21.94
N TYR A 17 -15.92 -11.94 -21.81
CA TYR A 17 -15.23 -11.06 -22.75
C TYR A 17 -13.90 -11.66 -23.18
N SER A 18 -13.43 -11.19 -24.33
CA SER A 18 -12.04 -11.33 -24.77
C SER A 18 -11.38 -9.97 -24.79
N ILE A 19 -10.12 -9.90 -24.37
CA ILE A 19 -9.31 -8.69 -24.36
C ILE A 19 -8.11 -8.92 -25.26
N LYS A 20 -7.94 -8.06 -26.28
CA LYS A 20 -6.76 -8.08 -27.15
C LYS A 20 -5.72 -7.10 -26.65
N VAL A 21 -4.47 -7.55 -26.68
CA VAL A 21 -3.29 -6.80 -26.25
C VAL A 21 -2.27 -6.77 -27.37
N GLU A 22 -1.80 -5.59 -27.73
CA GLU A 22 -0.72 -5.36 -28.69
C GLU A 22 0.31 -4.41 -28.06
N ASN A 23 1.59 -4.77 -28.13
CA ASN A 23 2.69 -3.96 -27.59
C ASN A 23 2.48 -3.51 -26.13
N GLY A 24 1.94 -4.39 -25.29
CA GLY A 24 1.69 -4.12 -23.88
C GLY A 24 0.50 -3.20 -23.58
N LYS A 25 -0.32 -2.87 -24.61
CA LYS A 25 -1.53 -2.03 -24.46
C LYS A 25 -2.79 -2.82 -24.82
N ILE A 26 -3.89 -2.46 -24.16
CA ILE A 26 -5.22 -2.98 -24.50
C ILE A 26 -5.68 -2.33 -25.80
N THR A 27 -5.94 -3.12 -26.85
CA THR A 27 -6.39 -2.59 -28.14
C THR A 27 -7.85 -2.88 -28.44
N GLU A 28 -8.42 -3.95 -27.89
CA GLU A 28 -9.82 -4.29 -28.08
C GLU A 28 -10.40 -5.06 -26.89
N ILE A 29 -11.68 -4.81 -26.58
CA ILE A 29 -12.48 -5.55 -25.58
C ILE A 29 -13.79 -5.95 -26.26
N SER A 30 -14.05 -7.25 -26.38
CA SER A 30 -15.16 -7.79 -27.19
C SER A 30 -15.85 -8.96 -26.50
N LYS A 31 -17.17 -9.10 -26.77
CA LYS A 31 -17.93 -10.34 -26.45
C LYS A 31 -17.75 -11.41 -27.50
N THR A 32 -17.31 -11.03 -28.70
CA THR A 32 -17.02 -11.98 -29.77
C THR A 32 -15.57 -12.47 -29.67
N PRO A 33 -15.29 -13.72 -30.07
CA PRO A 33 -13.94 -14.24 -30.06
C PRO A 33 -12.98 -13.37 -30.88
N LEU A 34 -11.84 -13.04 -30.29
CA LEU A 34 -10.75 -12.32 -30.93
C LEU A 34 -9.65 -13.29 -31.35
N LYS A 35 -8.79 -12.90 -32.28
CA LYS A 35 -7.63 -13.66 -32.74
C LYS A 35 -6.33 -12.93 -32.45
N ALA A 36 -5.32 -13.68 -32.03
CA ALA A 36 -3.95 -13.19 -31.84
C ALA A 36 -2.97 -14.37 -32.02
N ASP A 37 -1.68 -14.07 -31.94
CA ASP A 37 -0.61 -15.09 -32.02
C ASP A 37 -0.64 -15.99 -30.79
N GLU A 38 -0.93 -15.41 -29.63
CA GLU A 38 -1.04 -16.11 -28.35
C GLU A 38 -2.44 -15.94 -27.73
N THR A 39 -2.83 -16.92 -26.94
CA THR A 39 -4.12 -16.91 -26.23
C THR A 39 -3.94 -17.42 -24.81
N ILE A 40 -4.43 -16.67 -23.85
CA ILE A 40 -4.57 -17.09 -22.45
C ILE A 40 -6.06 -17.28 -22.16
N ASP A 41 -6.44 -18.47 -21.70
CA ASP A 41 -7.78 -18.77 -21.23
C ASP A 41 -7.83 -18.66 -19.70
N ILE A 42 -8.63 -17.76 -19.17
CA ILE A 42 -8.77 -17.61 -17.72
C ILE A 42 -9.98 -18.37 -17.16
N ASN A 43 -10.56 -19.29 -17.95
CA ASN A 43 -11.57 -20.26 -17.52
C ASN A 43 -12.80 -19.66 -16.82
N GLY A 44 -13.23 -18.46 -17.22
CA GLY A 44 -14.37 -17.79 -16.62
C GLY A 44 -14.09 -17.16 -15.25
N ASN A 45 -12.83 -16.98 -14.88
CA ASN A 45 -12.42 -16.20 -13.71
C ASN A 45 -12.63 -14.70 -13.94
N TYR A 46 -12.59 -13.92 -12.86
CA TYR A 46 -12.67 -12.48 -12.96
C TYR A 46 -11.32 -11.88 -13.34
N ILE A 47 -11.32 -11.01 -14.36
CA ILE A 47 -10.19 -10.16 -14.70
C ILE A 47 -10.44 -8.75 -14.13
N MET A 48 -9.43 -8.23 -13.45
CA MET A 48 -9.44 -6.88 -12.87
C MET A 48 -8.27 -6.07 -13.42
N PRO A 49 -8.34 -4.71 -13.40
CA PRO A 49 -7.14 -3.93 -13.65
C PRO A 49 -6.05 -4.37 -12.68
N GLY A 50 -4.80 -4.36 -13.12
CA GLY A 50 -3.68 -4.75 -12.28
C GLY A 50 -3.69 -3.98 -10.96
N PHE A 51 -3.58 -4.68 -9.84
CA PHE A 51 -3.62 -4.05 -8.53
C PHE A 51 -2.39 -3.19 -8.30
N ILE A 52 -2.57 -2.08 -7.59
CA ILE A 52 -1.55 -1.08 -7.26
C ILE A 52 -1.46 -0.99 -5.74
N ASP A 53 -0.28 -1.27 -5.20
CA ASP A 53 -0.01 -1.05 -3.78
C ASP A 53 0.74 0.26 -3.58
N PRO A 54 0.12 1.29 -3.00
CA PRO A 54 0.75 2.60 -2.83
C PRO A 54 1.72 2.67 -1.65
N HIS A 55 1.88 1.59 -0.87
CA HIS A 55 2.61 1.63 0.38
C HIS A 55 3.36 0.32 0.68
N ILE A 56 4.61 0.25 0.26
CA ILE A 56 5.48 -0.90 0.56
C ILE A 56 6.87 -0.46 1.03
N HIS A 57 7.60 -1.37 1.69
CA HIS A 57 8.95 -1.19 2.18
C HIS A 57 9.83 -2.35 1.75
N PHE A 58 10.43 -2.29 0.57
CA PHE A 58 11.31 -3.35 0.06
C PHE A 58 12.72 -3.33 0.65
N ARG A 59 12.99 -2.36 1.56
CA ARG A 59 14.24 -2.37 2.36
C ARG A 59 15.54 -2.27 1.57
N ASP A 60 15.49 -2.10 0.28
CA ASP A 60 16.64 -2.06 -0.64
C ASP A 60 16.84 -0.61 -1.17
N PRO A 61 18.01 -0.02 -1.00
CA PRO A 61 19.27 -0.57 -0.47
C PRO A 61 19.36 -0.64 1.07
N GLY A 62 20.41 -1.33 1.53
CA GLY A 62 20.96 -1.23 2.89
C GLY A 62 20.31 -2.09 3.97
N LEU A 63 19.14 -2.67 3.73
CA LEU A 63 18.42 -3.54 4.67
C LEU A 63 17.95 -4.84 4.00
N THR A 64 18.69 -5.30 3.00
CA THR A 64 18.30 -6.41 2.11
C THR A 64 18.19 -7.78 2.79
N GLN A 65 18.68 -7.91 4.02
CA GLN A 65 18.42 -9.10 4.85
C GLN A 65 16.96 -9.20 5.31
N LYS A 66 16.21 -8.09 5.26
CA LYS A 66 14.78 -8.05 5.64
C LYS A 66 13.87 -8.26 4.45
N GLU A 67 14.21 -7.63 3.31
CA GLU A 67 13.54 -7.72 2.03
C GLU A 67 14.41 -7.05 0.96
N ASP A 68 14.19 -7.35 -0.32
CA ASP A 68 14.77 -6.61 -1.44
C ASP A 68 13.77 -6.48 -2.60
N PHE A 69 14.12 -5.70 -3.63
CA PHE A 69 13.26 -5.51 -4.80
C PHE A 69 12.93 -6.81 -5.53
N LYS A 70 13.81 -7.83 -5.50
CA LYS A 70 13.55 -9.10 -6.16
C LYS A 70 12.48 -9.91 -5.44
N THR A 71 12.70 -10.20 -4.16
CA THR A 71 11.77 -11.03 -3.37
C THR A 71 10.47 -10.30 -3.08
N GLY A 72 10.53 -9.00 -2.73
CA GLY A 72 9.35 -8.19 -2.51
C GLY A 72 8.48 -8.05 -3.77
N SER A 73 9.08 -7.89 -4.96
CA SER A 73 8.29 -7.80 -6.20
C SER A 73 7.72 -9.15 -6.63
N LEU A 74 8.38 -10.28 -6.32
CA LEU A 74 7.80 -11.60 -6.48
C LEU A 74 6.60 -11.79 -5.53
N SER A 75 6.73 -11.38 -4.26
CA SER A 75 5.63 -11.36 -3.30
C SER A 75 4.45 -10.50 -3.78
N ALA A 76 4.74 -9.32 -4.37
CA ALA A 76 3.72 -8.47 -4.98
C ALA A 76 3.00 -9.17 -6.14
N ALA A 77 3.75 -9.76 -7.08
CA ALA A 77 3.17 -10.52 -8.19
C ALA A 77 2.31 -11.69 -7.71
N ASN A 78 2.77 -12.42 -6.69
CA ASN A 78 2.05 -13.54 -6.06
C ASN A 78 0.75 -13.08 -5.39
N GLY A 79 0.77 -11.87 -4.81
CA GLY A 79 -0.40 -11.20 -4.20
C GLY A 79 -1.35 -10.56 -5.22
N GLY A 80 -1.02 -10.58 -6.52
CA GLY A 80 -1.85 -9.98 -7.58
C GLY A 80 -1.52 -8.51 -7.89
N PHE A 81 -0.48 -7.94 -7.29
CA PHE A 81 -0.07 -6.56 -7.57
C PHE A 81 0.82 -6.47 -8.81
N THR A 82 0.46 -5.57 -9.71
CA THR A 82 1.22 -5.27 -10.92
C THR A 82 2.09 -4.04 -10.79
N THR A 83 1.80 -3.21 -9.79
CA THR A 83 2.51 -1.95 -9.52
C THR A 83 2.62 -1.75 -8.02
N VAL A 84 3.80 -1.31 -7.57
CA VAL A 84 4.08 -1.00 -6.16
C VAL A 84 4.71 0.38 -6.04
N ILE A 85 4.48 1.07 -4.90
CA ILE A 85 5.10 2.36 -4.61
C ILE A 85 5.93 2.21 -3.33
N ASP A 86 7.26 2.28 -3.48
CA ASP A 86 8.18 2.00 -2.37
C ASP A 86 8.55 3.26 -1.58
N MET A 87 8.62 3.09 -0.27
CA MET A 87 8.83 4.15 0.72
C MET A 87 10.31 4.51 0.91
N PRO A 88 10.61 5.77 1.34
CA PRO A 88 11.99 6.31 1.36
C PRO A 88 12.85 5.89 2.56
N ASN A 89 12.39 5.00 3.44
CA ASN A 89 13.06 4.66 4.71
C ASN A 89 14.09 3.53 4.60
N THR A 90 14.93 3.60 3.57
CA THR A 90 16.07 2.71 3.31
C THR A 90 17.38 3.20 3.97
N LEU A 91 18.51 2.53 3.74
CA LEU A 91 19.85 2.96 4.15
C LEU A 91 20.78 3.00 2.93
N PRO A 92 21.16 4.19 2.44
CA PRO A 92 20.78 5.51 2.94
C PRO A 92 19.27 5.79 2.79
N LYS A 93 18.75 6.78 3.53
CA LYS A 93 17.38 7.29 3.31
C LYS A 93 17.26 7.85 1.89
N THR A 94 16.14 7.59 1.21
CA THR A 94 15.87 8.10 -0.14
C THR A 94 15.42 9.56 -0.10
N ASN A 95 16.29 10.45 0.42
CA ASN A 95 16.01 11.87 0.60
C ASN A 95 17.08 12.79 0.00
N THR A 96 17.91 12.25 -0.89
CA THR A 96 18.85 12.99 -1.72
C THR A 96 18.75 12.51 -3.16
N TYR A 97 19.21 13.35 -4.12
CA TYR A 97 19.25 13.00 -5.54
C TYR A 97 20.00 11.68 -5.79
N ASP A 98 21.18 11.55 -5.20
CA ASP A 98 22.02 10.35 -5.41
C ASP A 98 21.38 9.10 -4.82
N ALA A 99 20.79 9.17 -3.61
CA ALA A 99 20.11 8.03 -3.00
C ALA A 99 18.82 7.63 -3.76
N LEU A 100 18.06 8.60 -4.28
CA LEU A 100 16.90 8.32 -5.11
C LEU A 100 17.31 7.66 -6.44
N LYS A 101 18.35 8.17 -7.10
CA LYS A 101 18.89 7.61 -8.33
C LYS A 101 19.38 6.18 -8.15
N GLU A 102 20.19 5.92 -7.12
CA GLU A 102 20.66 4.58 -6.79
C GLU A 102 19.49 3.60 -6.58
N LYS A 103 18.47 4.02 -5.84
CA LYS A 103 17.31 3.18 -5.57
C LYS A 103 16.51 2.86 -6.84
N ILE A 104 16.31 3.84 -7.73
CA ILE A 104 15.67 3.62 -9.04
C ILE A 104 16.48 2.60 -9.86
N GLU A 105 17.80 2.76 -9.96
CA GLU A 105 18.66 1.83 -10.69
C GLU A 105 18.65 0.39 -10.13
N ILE A 106 18.49 0.25 -8.81
CA ILE A 106 18.33 -1.06 -8.15
C ILE A 106 16.98 -1.67 -8.51
N ALA A 107 15.91 -0.88 -8.42
CA ALA A 107 14.56 -1.33 -8.72
C ALA A 107 14.41 -1.77 -10.18
N GLU A 108 14.95 -1.00 -11.14
CA GLU A 108 14.98 -1.33 -12.57
C GLU A 108 15.63 -2.69 -12.86
N LYS A 109 16.69 -3.04 -12.11
CA LYS A 109 17.43 -4.29 -12.30
C LYS A 109 16.77 -5.50 -11.65
N LYS A 110 15.99 -5.31 -10.58
CA LYS A 110 15.54 -6.42 -9.72
C LYS A 110 14.03 -6.65 -9.74
N SER A 111 13.22 -5.59 -9.94
CA SER A 111 11.78 -5.70 -9.85
C SER A 111 11.17 -6.49 -11.01
N VAL A 112 10.25 -7.39 -10.70
CA VAL A 112 9.45 -8.13 -11.71
C VAL A 112 8.07 -7.50 -11.92
N VAL A 113 7.70 -6.50 -11.11
CA VAL A 113 6.49 -5.70 -11.25
C VAL A 113 6.83 -4.24 -11.57
N ASN A 114 5.88 -3.46 -12.05
CA ASN A 114 6.05 -2.02 -12.19
C ASN A 114 6.29 -1.41 -10.80
N PHE A 115 7.11 -0.38 -10.73
CA PHE A 115 7.41 0.29 -9.47
C PHE A 115 7.43 1.80 -9.64
N GLU A 116 7.13 2.48 -8.55
CA GLU A 116 7.34 3.91 -8.36
C GLU A 116 8.03 4.13 -7.01
N ILE A 117 8.70 5.27 -6.86
CA ILE A 117 9.44 5.58 -5.64
C ILE A 117 8.89 6.88 -5.02
N GLN A 118 8.58 6.83 -3.74
CA GLN A 118 8.38 8.05 -2.94
C GLN A 118 9.73 8.58 -2.46
N ALA A 119 9.94 9.88 -2.59
CA ALA A 119 11.11 10.55 -2.03
C ALA A 119 10.86 10.97 -0.57
N GLY A 120 11.88 10.93 0.25
CA GLY A 120 11.88 11.58 1.56
C GLY A 120 12.12 13.08 1.41
N THR A 121 11.68 13.87 2.40
CA THR A 121 11.91 15.32 2.42
C THR A 121 13.34 15.67 2.85
N ASN A 122 13.82 16.81 2.36
CA ASN A 122 15.11 17.40 2.68
C ASN A 122 14.99 18.93 2.57
N ASP A 123 16.10 19.66 2.47
CA ASP A 123 16.02 21.07 2.11
C ASP A 123 15.47 21.27 0.68
N LEU A 124 14.99 22.48 0.40
CA LEU A 124 14.31 22.82 -0.85
C LEU A 124 15.19 22.60 -2.10
N GLU A 125 16.47 22.94 -2.01
CA GLU A 125 17.39 22.82 -3.16
C GLU A 125 17.67 21.34 -3.51
N GLU A 126 17.79 20.49 -2.51
CA GLU A 126 17.93 19.07 -2.72
C GLU A 126 16.63 18.43 -3.28
N MET A 127 15.46 18.84 -2.76
CA MET A 127 14.18 18.39 -3.30
C MET A 127 13.97 18.83 -4.75
N LYS A 128 14.43 20.04 -5.14
CA LYS A 128 14.41 20.47 -6.56
C LYS A 128 15.22 19.56 -7.47
N LYS A 129 16.41 19.11 -7.04
CA LYS A 129 17.20 18.15 -7.81
C LYS A 129 16.49 16.79 -7.91
N MET A 130 15.89 16.30 -6.81
CA MET A 130 15.16 15.02 -6.84
C MET A 130 13.99 15.03 -7.83
N ILE A 131 13.34 16.18 -8.08
CA ILE A 131 12.25 16.29 -9.08
C ILE A 131 12.73 15.98 -10.51
N GLU A 132 14.01 16.11 -10.81
CA GLU A 132 14.57 15.70 -12.12
C GLU A 132 14.42 14.19 -12.37
N LEU A 133 14.42 13.39 -11.29
CA LEU A 133 14.23 11.93 -11.31
C LEU A 133 12.77 11.49 -11.21
N ASP A 134 11.84 12.44 -11.17
CA ASP A 134 10.39 12.22 -11.18
C ASP A 134 9.84 11.30 -10.08
N PRO A 135 10.18 11.53 -8.79
CA PRO A 135 9.57 10.76 -7.72
C PRO A 135 8.06 10.97 -7.73
N ILE A 136 7.30 9.91 -7.47
CA ILE A 136 5.84 9.96 -7.58
C ILE A 136 5.17 10.87 -6.54
N SER A 137 5.81 11.07 -5.40
CA SER A 137 5.39 11.96 -4.31
C SER A 137 6.52 12.15 -3.30
N PHE A 138 6.30 13.04 -2.30
CA PHE A 138 7.13 13.12 -1.11
C PHE A 138 6.43 12.48 0.09
N LYS A 139 7.19 11.75 0.91
CA LYS A 139 6.74 11.12 2.15
C LYS A 139 7.29 11.82 3.37
N ILE A 140 6.41 12.09 4.35
CA ILE A 140 6.76 12.63 5.67
C ILE A 140 6.37 11.62 6.76
N PHE A 141 7.30 11.35 7.67
CA PHE A 141 7.05 10.62 8.92
C PHE A 141 6.90 11.64 10.04
N MET A 142 5.65 12.05 10.32
CA MET A 142 5.37 13.17 11.24
C MET A 142 5.78 12.87 12.69
N ASP A 143 5.85 11.61 13.09
CA ASP A 143 6.34 11.17 14.40
C ASP A 143 7.85 11.35 14.59
N LEU A 144 8.59 11.65 13.53
CA LEU A 144 10.03 11.94 13.58
C LEU A 144 10.36 13.43 13.55
N GLU A 145 9.38 14.29 13.23
CA GLU A 145 9.56 15.73 13.02
C GLU A 145 9.03 16.56 14.20
N SER A 146 9.58 17.76 14.41
CA SER A 146 8.98 18.77 15.27
C SER A 146 7.90 19.56 14.52
N ASP A 147 7.06 20.31 15.25
CA ASP A 147 6.02 21.12 14.63
C ASP A 147 6.61 22.18 13.71
N GLU A 148 7.67 22.85 14.14
CA GLU A 148 8.39 23.86 13.34
C GLU A 148 9.03 23.24 12.08
N SER A 149 9.53 21.99 12.19
CA SER A 149 10.06 21.26 11.04
C SER A 149 8.94 20.94 10.04
N LEU A 150 7.78 20.50 10.52
CA LEU A 150 6.61 20.21 9.67
C LEU A 150 6.13 21.46 8.93
N GLU A 151 5.97 22.60 9.61
CA GLU A 151 5.59 23.87 8.98
C GLU A 151 6.57 24.25 7.86
N LYS A 152 7.87 24.15 8.13
CA LYS A 152 8.91 24.41 7.11
C LYS A 152 8.82 23.45 5.93
N ILE A 153 8.69 22.15 6.17
CA ILE A 153 8.61 21.12 5.12
C ILE A 153 7.40 21.37 4.20
N PHE A 154 6.22 21.63 4.77
CA PHE A 154 5.03 21.90 3.97
C PHE A 154 5.15 23.18 3.14
N LYS A 155 5.77 24.23 3.67
CA LYS A 155 6.09 25.46 2.95
C LYS A 155 7.09 25.22 1.81
N ASP A 156 8.13 24.43 2.05
CA ASP A 156 9.11 24.07 1.03
C ASP A 156 8.48 23.26 -0.10
N LEU A 157 7.59 22.31 0.23
CA LEU A 157 6.82 21.53 -0.77
C LEU A 157 5.86 22.40 -1.58
N SER A 158 5.25 23.43 -0.96
CA SER A 158 4.45 24.43 -1.67
C SER A 158 5.30 25.20 -2.67
N THR A 159 6.47 25.69 -2.24
CA THR A 159 7.43 26.37 -3.12
C THR A 159 7.92 25.46 -4.25
N LEU A 160 8.18 24.18 -3.96
CA LEU A 160 8.57 23.19 -4.93
C LEU A 160 7.49 23.01 -6.01
N LYS A 161 6.22 22.92 -5.60
CA LYS A 161 5.06 22.84 -6.50
C LYS A 161 4.93 24.06 -7.42
N GLU A 162 5.19 25.26 -6.90
CA GLU A 162 5.12 26.51 -7.66
C GLU A 162 6.27 26.69 -8.66
N THR A 163 7.43 26.10 -8.36
CA THR A 163 8.68 26.36 -9.10
C THR A 163 9.14 25.20 -9.98
N THR A 164 8.47 24.04 -9.91
CA THR A 164 8.84 22.82 -10.64
C THR A 164 7.60 22.11 -11.23
N LYS A 165 7.80 20.93 -11.85
CA LYS A 165 6.72 20.05 -12.30
C LYS A 165 6.03 19.23 -11.19
N TYR A 166 6.44 19.39 -9.94
CA TYR A 166 5.86 18.66 -8.82
C TYR A 166 4.35 18.92 -8.68
N ASN A 167 3.56 17.85 -8.60
CA ASN A 167 2.09 17.93 -8.58
C ASN A 167 1.50 18.28 -7.19
N GLY A 168 2.35 18.46 -6.17
CA GLY A 168 1.96 18.84 -4.82
C GLY A 168 1.42 17.69 -3.96
N LEU A 169 1.59 16.43 -4.35
CA LEU A 169 1.15 15.29 -3.55
C LEU A 169 2.14 14.98 -2.44
N VAL A 170 1.70 15.08 -1.18
CA VAL A 170 2.46 14.67 0.00
C VAL A 170 1.76 13.51 0.70
N ALA A 171 2.50 12.42 0.92
CA ALA A 171 2.05 11.27 1.70
C ALA A 171 2.58 11.38 3.13
N VAL A 172 1.72 11.12 4.12
CA VAL A 172 2.08 11.34 5.54
C VAL A 172 1.80 10.12 6.39
N HIS A 173 2.77 9.76 7.24
CA HIS A 173 2.53 8.93 8.41
C HIS A 173 2.11 9.85 9.56
N CYS A 174 0.92 9.68 10.08
CA CYS A 174 0.31 10.59 11.05
C CYS A 174 0.33 10.01 12.47
N GLU A 175 1.33 10.35 13.25
CA GLU A 175 1.35 10.20 14.71
C GLU A 175 2.09 11.39 15.33
N LYS A 176 1.50 12.01 16.36
CA LYS A 176 2.06 13.21 17.00
C LYS A 176 3.23 12.85 17.89
N LYS A 177 4.45 13.28 17.50
CA LYS A 177 5.70 12.97 18.18
C LYS A 177 5.64 13.22 19.68
N SER A 178 5.20 14.41 20.12
CA SER A 178 5.16 14.80 21.53
C SER A 178 4.25 13.90 22.38
N ILE A 179 3.13 13.44 21.82
CA ILE A 179 2.21 12.52 22.49
C ILE A 179 2.86 11.14 22.60
N VAL A 180 3.43 10.62 21.50
CA VAL A 180 4.09 9.31 21.46
C VAL A 180 5.25 9.26 22.45
N GLU A 181 6.10 10.29 22.49
CA GLU A 181 7.24 10.37 23.42
C GLU A 181 6.78 10.39 24.87
N SER A 182 5.78 11.22 25.21
CA SER A 182 5.24 11.34 26.56
C SER A 182 4.62 10.03 27.04
N GLU A 183 3.73 9.41 26.24
CA GLU A 183 3.05 8.17 26.65
C GLU A 183 4.00 6.98 26.69
N THR A 184 4.97 6.92 25.76
CA THR A 184 6.02 5.89 25.80
C THR A 184 6.87 5.99 27.06
N ALA A 185 7.25 7.23 27.48
CA ALA A 185 8.03 7.44 28.71
C ALA A 185 7.28 6.92 29.94
N LYS A 186 6.01 7.32 30.10
CA LYS A 186 5.14 6.88 31.21
C LYS A 186 5.01 5.34 31.28
N LEU A 187 4.86 4.68 30.14
CA LEU A 187 4.70 3.23 30.10
C LEU A 187 6.00 2.48 30.41
N LYS A 188 7.14 3.00 29.98
CA LYS A 188 8.46 2.42 30.30
C LYS A 188 8.81 2.46 31.78
N GLU A 189 8.17 3.31 32.57
CA GLU A 189 8.33 3.35 34.04
C GLU A 189 7.63 2.19 34.74
N LYS A 190 6.71 1.47 34.08
CA LYS A 190 6.08 0.27 34.66
C LYS A 190 7.11 -0.83 34.86
N LYS A 191 6.93 -1.63 35.95
CA LYS A 191 7.81 -2.77 36.23
C LYS A 191 7.77 -3.87 35.20
N GLU A 192 6.58 -4.10 34.59
CA GLU A 192 6.35 -5.11 33.58
C GLU A 192 5.61 -4.47 32.41
N ASN A 193 6.11 -4.71 31.19
CA ASN A 193 5.48 -4.28 29.97
C ASN A 193 5.07 -5.50 29.14
N THR A 194 3.89 -5.42 28.58
CA THR A 194 3.31 -6.42 27.68
C THR A 194 3.20 -5.88 26.26
N PRO A 195 3.09 -6.72 25.24
CA PRO A 195 2.99 -6.24 23.85
C PRO A 195 1.84 -5.24 23.60
N ILE A 196 0.71 -5.38 24.31
CA ILE A 196 -0.43 -4.45 24.18
C ILE A 196 -0.13 -3.03 24.70
N ASP A 197 0.86 -2.87 25.58
CA ASP A 197 1.28 -1.54 26.05
C ASP A 197 1.76 -0.65 24.89
N TYR A 198 2.18 -1.26 23.78
CA TYR A 198 2.55 -0.52 22.58
C TYR A 198 1.39 0.29 21.99
N THR A 199 0.16 -0.22 22.05
CA THR A 199 -1.05 0.52 21.65
C THR A 199 -1.23 1.80 22.47
N TYR A 200 -0.94 1.74 23.74
CA TYR A 200 -1.10 2.87 24.66
C TYR A 200 0.09 3.85 24.62
N ALA A 201 1.26 3.36 24.21
CA ALA A 201 2.43 4.22 23.97
C ALA A 201 2.28 5.10 22.72
N ARG A 202 1.47 4.64 21.78
CA ARG A 202 1.13 5.35 20.54
C ARG A 202 -0.41 5.45 20.44
N PRO A 203 -1.04 6.23 21.32
CA PRO A 203 -2.50 6.23 21.46
C PRO A 203 -3.21 6.78 20.23
N THR A 204 -4.49 6.46 20.08
CA THR A 204 -5.32 6.90 18.95
C THR A 204 -5.33 8.44 18.82
N GLU A 205 -5.29 9.14 19.95
CA GLU A 205 -5.24 10.60 20.05
C GLU A 205 -3.99 11.19 19.38
N SER A 206 -2.91 10.43 19.31
CA SER A 206 -1.68 10.84 18.59
C SER A 206 -1.91 10.89 17.07
N GLU A 207 -2.65 9.90 16.53
CA GLU A 207 -3.02 9.88 15.12
C GLU A 207 -4.05 10.97 14.81
N ASP A 208 -5.11 11.09 15.64
CA ASP A 208 -6.16 12.10 15.47
C ASP A 208 -5.57 13.51 15.39
N GLU A 209 -4.68 13.86 16.30
CA GLU A 209 -4.04 15.19 16.35
C GLU A 209 -3.10 15.43 15.16
N SER A 210 -2.36 14.40 14.76
CA SER A 210 -1.45 14.47 13.62
C SER A 210 -2.21 14.60 12.30
N VAL A 211 -3.33 13.88 12.12
CA VAL A 211 -4.19 14.01 10.94
C VAL A 211 -4.80 15.40 10.86
N ARG A 212 -5.29 15.96 11.98
CA ARG A 212 -5.79 17.34 12.05
C ARG A 212 -4.72 18.32 11.59
N GLN A 213 -3.49 18.22 12.14
CA GLN A 213 -2.37 19.07 11.78
C GLN A 213 -1.97 18.94 10.30
N ALA A 214 -1.91 17.71 9.77
CA ALA A 214 -1.58 17.46 8.37
C ALA A 214 -2.60 18.11 7.41
N ILE A 215 -3.90 18.02 7.73
CA ILE A 215 -4.97 18.66 6.95
C ILE A 215 -4.84 20.19 6.97
N GLU A 216 -4.55 20.79 8.13
CA GLU A 216 -4.35 22.22 8.25
C GLU A 216 -3.14 22.69 7.45
N LEU A 217 -1.98 22.05 7.64
CA LEU A 217 -0.76 22.39 6.91
C LEU A 217 -0.92 22.22 5.39
N ALA A 218 -1.55 21.11 4.93
CA ALA A 218 -1.78 20.89 3.51
C ALA A 218 -2.72 21.97 2.92
N ARG A 219 -3.77 22.37 3.66
CA ARG A 219 -4.70 23.44 3.24
C ARG A 219 -4.01 24.78 3.11
N GLU A 220 -3.25 25.19 4.13
CA GLU A 220 -2.52 26.48 4.16
C GLU A 220 -1.49 26.58 3.04
N ASN A 221 -0.90 25.46 2.66
CA ASN A 221 0.15 25.36 1.65
C ASN A 221 -0.36 24.89 0.28
N ASN A 222 -1.67 24.78 0.08
CA ASN A 222 -2.31 24.36 -1.16
C ASN A 222 -1.71 23.06 -1.73
N LEU A 223 -1.50 22.06 -0.88
CA LEU A 223 -0.95 20.75 -1.23
C LEU A 223 -2.06 19.69 -1.31
N ARG A 224 -1.80 18.63 -2.07
CA ARG A 224 -2.61 17.41 -2.11
C ARG A 224 -2.12 16.49 -1.01
N LEU A 225 -3.02 15.99 -0.15
CA LEU A 225 -2.67 15.18 1.01
C LEU A 225 -3.09 13.73 0.81
N HIS A 226 -2.17 12.80 1.09
CA HIS A 226 -2.47 11.38 1.20
C HIS A 226 -2.10 10.88 2.59
N ILE A 227 -3.10 10.41 3.36
CA ILE A 227 -2.92 9.90 4.72
C ILE A 227 -2.68 8.39 4.63
N CYS A 228 -1.47 7.96 5.01
CA CYS A 228 -1.08 6.57 4.97
C CYS A 228 -1.72 5.77 6.11
N HIS A 229 -1.99 4.46 5.88
CA HIS A 229 -2.38 3.45 6.88
C HIS A 229 -3.28 3.99 8.00
N LEU A 230 -4.34 4.72 7.65
CA LEU A 230 -5.27 5.33 8.58
C LEU A 230 -5.94 4.24 9.44
N SER A 231 -5.82 4.36 10.76
CA SER A 231 -6.27 3.34 11.71
C SER A 231 -7.35 3.81 12.70
N SER A 232 -7.50 5.14 12.88
CA SER A 232 -8.49 5.75 13.77
C SER A 232 -9.80 6.06 13.05
N SER A 233 -10.94 5.66 13.62
CA SER A 233 -12.26 6.02 13.11
C SER A 233 -12.52 7.53 13.14
N LYS A 234 -12.02 8.23 14.16
CA LYS A 234 -12.15 9.70 14.26
C LYS A 234 -11.27 10.42 13.23
N ALA A 235 -10.04 9.91 12.98
CA ALA A 235 -9.18 10.44 11.92
C ALA A 235 -9.82 10.25 10.53
N LEU A 236 -10.50 9.12 10.30
CA LEU A 236 -11.26 8.88 9.08
C LEU A 236 -12.39 9.90 8.88
N GLU A 237 -13.14 10.22 9.93
CA GLU A 237 -14.19 11.26 9.86
C GLU A 237 -13.60 12.61 9.45
N MET A 238 -12.47 13.00 10.04
CA MET A 238 -11.76 14.25 9.69
C MET A 238 -11.26 14.25 8.25
N ALA A 239 -10.69 13.14 7.77
CA ALA A 239 -10.22 13.00 6.39
C ALA A 239 -11.39 13.09 5.39
N LYS A 240 -12.50 12.38 5.66
CA LYS A 240 -13.73 12.44 4.86
C LYS A 240 -14.32 13.86 4.82
N ASP A 241 -14.32 14.58 5.93
CA ASP A 241 -14.83 15.96 5.95
C ASP A 241 -13.90 16.91 5.15
N ALA A 242 -12.61 16.82 5.32
CA ALA A 242 -11.64 17.62 4.58
C ALA A 242 -11.69 17.36 3.06
N SER A 243 -11.92 16.11 2.64
CA SER A 243 -11.96 15.73 1.23
C SER A 243 -13.10 16.39 0.43
N LYS A 244 -14.12 16.94 1.10
CA LYS A 244 -15.21 17.70 0.46
C LYS A 244 -14.74 19.04 -0.10
N ASN A 245 -13.64 19.62 0.45
CA ASN A 245 -13.22 20.99 0.16
C ASN A 245 -11.75 21.10 -0.29
N MET A 246 -10.97 20.01 -0.23
CA MET A 246 -9.58 19.97 -0.67
C MET A 246 -9.20 18.55 -1.12
N SER A 247 -8.06 18.41 -1.80
CA SER A 247 -7.57 17.12 -2.25
C SER A 247 -6.96 16.33 -1.07
N VAL A 248 -7.79 15.51 -0.42
CA VAL A 248 -7.38 14.57 0.63
C VAL A 248 -7.77 13.17 0.21
N SER A 249 -6.87 12.23 0.38
CA SER A 249 -7.06 10.79 0.22
C SER A 249 -6.46 10.04 1.40
N TRP A 250 -6.86 8.81 1.58
CA TRP A 250 -6.36 7.94 2.65
C TRP A 250 -6.29 6.49 2.19
N GLU A 251 -5.46 5.72 2.87
CA GLU A 251 -5.39 4.29 2.66
C GLU A 251 -5.64 3.52 3.97
N PHE A 252 -6.16 2.31 3.84
CA PHE A 252 -6.30 1.35 4.92
C PHE A 252 -5.37 0.17 4.71
N THR A 253 -4.92 -0.43 5.81
CA THR A 253 -4.18 -1.68 5.78
C THR A 253 -5.04 -2.87 6.20
N PRO A 254 -4.77 -4.09 5.72
CA PRO A 254 -5.59 -5.25 6.06
C PRO A 254 -5.61 -5.53 7.56
N HIS A 255 -4.50 -5.34 8.26
CA HIS A 255 -4.41 -5.60 9.69
C HIS A 255 -5.24 -4.61 10.53
N HIS A 256 -5.33 -3.33 10.16
CA HIS A 256 -6.20 -2.37 10.85
C HIS A 256 -7.69 -2.59 10.58
N LEU A 257 -8.05 -3.11 9.40
CA LEU A 257 -9.45 -3.41 9.07
C LEU A 257 -9.99 -4.68 9.74
N LEU A 258 -9.11 -5.68 9.95
CA LEU A 258 -9.51 -7.04 10.36
C LEU A 258 -9.20 -7.36 11.82
N MET A 259 -8.33 -6.59 12.47
CA MET A 259 -7.87 -6.86 13.83
C MET A 259 -7.97 -5.62 14.70
N ASP A 260 -8.04 -5.83 16.02
CA ASP A 260 -7.93 -4.79 17.03
C ASP A 260 -6.80 -5.12 18.02
N ASN A 261 -6.58 -4.25 19.00
CA ASN A 261 -5.47 -4.41 19.95
C ASN A 261 -5.53 -5.67 20.81
N SER A 262 -6.67 -6.40 20.86
CA SER A 262 -6.75 -7.69 21.54
C SER A 262 -5.87 -8.76 20.89
N ALA A 263 -5.53 -8.59 19.61
CA ALA A 263 -4.66 -9.47 18.85
C ALA A 263 -3.22 -9.56 19.44
N TYR A 264 -2.78 -8.55 20.18
CA TYR A 264 -1.51 -8.62 20.91
C TYR A 264 -1.45 -9.79 21.91
N ASN A 265 -2.59 -10.22 22.45
CA ASN A 265 -2.64 -11.36 23.36
C ASN A 265 -2.31 -12.70 22.66
N THR A 266 -2.56 -12.79 21.36
CA THR A 266 -2.31 -14.00 20.56
C THR A 266 -0.94 -13.94 19.87
N TYR A 267 -0.62 -12.81 19.23
CA TYR A 267 0.53 -12.68 18.34
C TYR A 267 1.72 -11.97 18.98
N GLY A 268 1.55 -11.40 20.17
CA GLY A 268 2.65 -10.69 20.86
C GLY A 268 3.21 -9.55 20.00
N THR A 269 4.54 -9.47 19.93
CA THR A 269 5.25 -8.44 19.17
C THR A 269 5.31 -8.70 17.65
N LEU A 270 4.90 -9.88 17.19
CA LEU A 270 4.80 -10.16 15.74
C LEU A 270 3.83 -9.21 15.04
N ILE A 271 2.76 -8.79 15.75
CA ILE A 271 1.73 -7.90 15.20
C ILE A 271 2.02 -6.41 15.43
N LYS A 272 3.19 -6.09 15.96
CA LYS A 272 3.60 -4.69 16.19
C LYS A 272 3.74 -3.94 14.86
N THR A 273 2.99 -2.82 14.71
CA THR A 273 2.99 -1.90 13.56
C THR A 273 3.00 -0.44 14.01
N ASN A 274 3.25 0.48 13.12
CA ASN A 274 3.07 1.93 13.29
C ASN A 274 2.13 2.46 12.17
N PRO A 275 0.94 2.94 12.51
CA PRO A 275 0.30 2.96 13.83
C PRO A 275 0.05 1.56 14.40
N PRO A 276 -0.05 1.40 15.75
CA PRO A 276 -0.42 0.12 16.34
C PRO A 276 -1.90 -0.19 16.12
N LEU A 277 -2.26 -1.46 16.27
CA LEU A 277 -3.67 -1.86 16.30
C LEU A 277 -4.42 -1.09 17.40
N ARG A 278 -5.59 -0.55 17.04
CA ARG A 278 -6.38 0.30 17.92
C ARG A 278 -7.36 -0.49 18.78
N PRO A 279 -7.80 0.07 19.92
CA PRO A 279 -8.95 -0.49 20.64
C PRO A 279 -10.19 -0.60 19.72
N LYS A 280 -10.93 -1.68 19.85
CA LYS A 280 -12.07 -2.02 18.98
C LYS A 280 -13.06 -0.89 18.72
N ASN A 281 -13.31 -0.05 19.73
CA ASN A 281 -14.23 1.07 19.65
C ASN A 281 -13.67 2.36 19.05
N LYS A 282 -12.37 2.36 18.68
CA LYS A 282 -11.66 3.49 18.07
C LYS A 282 -11.05 3.13 16.70
N SER A 283 -11.09 1.83 16.31
CA SER A 283 -10.49 1.32 15.10
C SER A 283 -11.39 1.51 13.89
N VAL A 284 -10.77 1.75 12.73
CA VAL A 284 -11.41 1.52 11.43
C VAL A 284 -11.70 0.03 11.24
N ARG A 285 -12.63 -0.30 10.33
CA ARG A 285 -13.10 -1.67 10.09
C ARG A 285 -13.44 -1.88 8.62
N VAL A 286 -13.66 -3.12 8.24
CA VAL A 286 -14.15 -3.51 6.90
C VAL A 286 -15.41 -2.74 6.49
N SER A 287 -16.32 -2.44 7.43
CA SER A 287 -17.54 -1.65 7.17
C SER A 287 -17.29 -0.18 6.82
N ASP A 288 -16.08 0.32 7.00
CA ASP A 288 -15.70 1.70 6.66
C ASP A 288 -15.19 1.84 5.22
N LEU A 289 -14.98 0.69 4.54
CA LEU A 289 -14.59 0.66 3.13
C LEU A 289 -15.75 1.12 2.25
N ASP A 290 -15.43 2.00 1.34
CA ASP A 290 -16.33 2.50 0.30
C ASP A 290 -15.56 2.65 -1.04
N GLU A 291 -16.24 3.05 -2.10
CA GLU A 291 -15.65 3.23 -3.44
C GLU A 291 -14.58 4.32 -3.53
N THR A 292 -14.38 5.12 -2.49
CA THR A 292 -13.32 6.15 -2.43
C THR A 292 -12.07 5.69 -1.68
N SER A 293 -12.16 4.56 -0.99
CA SER A 293 -11.09 3.99 -0.18
C SER A 293 -9.91 3.50 -1.03
N ILE A 294 -8.73 3.47 -0.43
CA ILE A 294 -7.52 2.86 -1.02
C ILE A 294 -7.02 1.82 -0.03
N ILE A 295 -6.55 0.69 -0.54
CA ILE A 295 -5.83 -0.30 0.23
C ILE A 295 -4.35 -0.14 -0.06
N GLY A 296 -3.58 0.18 0.99
CA GLY A 296 -2.13 0.07 1.01
C GLY A 296 -1.75 -1.05 1.97
N THR A 297 -0.82 -1.91 1.60
CA THR A 297 -0.51 -3.06 2.45
C THR A 297 0.32 -2.66 3.67
N ASP A 298 1.09 -1.59 3.59
CA ASP A 298 2.20 -1.31 4.49
C ASP A 298 3.08 -2.56 4.67
N HIS A 299 3.36 -3.25 3.54
CA HIS A 299 4.26 -4.41 3.54
C HIS A 299 5.62 -3.99 4.05
N ALA A 300 5.88 -4.32 5.32
CA ALA A 300 7.04 -3.86 6.07
C ALA A 300 7.75 -5.04 6.75
N PRO A 301 8.39 -5.92 5.97
CA PRO A 301 9.04 -7.12 6.47
C PRO A 301 10.25 -6.81 7.35
N HIS A 302 10.46 -7.69 8.34
CA HIS A 302 11.60 -7.73 9.24
C HIS A 302 12.04 -9.17 9.44
N THR A 303 13.23 -9.38 9.99
CA THR A 303 13.64 -10.73 10.41
C THR A 303 12.85 -11.15 11.66
N LEU A 304 12.68 -12.44 11.86
CA LEU A 304 12.02 -12.95 13.08
C LEU A 304 12.75 -12.50 14.35
N GLU A 305 14.09 -12.43 14.29
CA GLU A 305 14.90 -11.86 15.38
C GLU A 305 14.49 -10.42 15.69
N ASP A 306 14.31 -9.57 14.68
CA ASP A 306 13.88 -8.17 14.87
C ASP A 306 12.49 -8.05 15.48
N LYS A 307 11.62 -9.04 15.29
CA LYS A 307 10.25 -9.08 15.82
C LYS A 307 10.17 -9.60 17.26
N THR A 308 11.19 -10.26 17.78
CA THR A 308 11.15 -10.96 19.07
C THR A 308 11.99 -10.30 20.18
N LYS A 309 12.45 -9.07 19.98
CA LYS A 309 13.30 -8.30 20.92
C LYS A 309 12.53 -7.67 22.10
N GLY A 310 11.27 -8.06 22.34
CA GLY A 310 10.39 -7.49 23.37
C GLY A 310 9.69 -6.21 22.92
N VAL A 311 8.69 -5.74 23.68
CA VAL A 311 7.74 -4.71 23.27
C VAL A 311 8.39 -3.42 22.73
N TRP A 312 9.47 -2.96 23.35
CA TRP A 312 10.11 -1.69 22.99
C TRP A 312 11.13 -1.81 21.86
N LYS A 313 11.83 -2.93 21.76
CA LYS A 313 12.93 -3.11 20.80
C LYS A 313 12.54 -3.85 19.52
N SER A 314 11.42 -4.58 19.53
CA SER A 314 10.93 -5.24 18.32
C SER A 314 10.57 -4.22 17.26
N SER A 315 10.93 -4.51 16.02
CA SER A 315 10.64 -3.64 14.88
C SER A 315 9.15 -3.66 14.52
N PRO A 316 8.52 -2.50 14.22
CA PRO A 316 7.15 -2.45 13.73
C PRO A 316 7.09 -2.78 12.24
N GLY A 317 6.16 -3.62 11.84
CA GLY A 317 5.88 -4.00 10.45
C GLY A 317 5.38 -5.43 10.30
N ILE A 318 4.56 -5.67 9.30
CA ILE A 318 3.93 -6.94 8.93
C ILE A 318 4.10 -7.15 7.42
N PRO A 319 4.45 -8.38 6.94
CA PRO A 319 4.42 -8.71 5.52
C PRO A 319 2.96 -8.97 5.09
N ASN A 320 2.42 -8.20 4.16
CA ASN A 320 1.00 -8.24 3.80
C ASN A 320 0.72 -8.47 2.31
N LEU A 321 1.71 -8.35 1.41
CA LEU A 321 1.47 -8.41 -0.05
C LEU A 321 0.72 -9.67 -0.49
N GLU A 322 1.07 -10.84 0.04
CA GLU A 322 0.49 -12.13 -0.36
C GLU A 322 -0.80 -12.47 0.40
N THR A 323 -1.18 -11.68 1.40
CA THR A 323 -2.35 -11.95 2.24
C THR A 323 -3.53 -11.03 1.98
N VAL A 324 -3.30 -9.77 1.59
CA VAL A 324 -4.33 -8.73 1.55
C VAL A 324 -5.47 -9.07 0.59
N VAL A 325 -5.18 -9.51 -0.63
CA VAL A 325 -6.21 -9.79 -1.64
C VAL A 325 -7.08 -10.99 -1.22
N PRO A 326 -6.53 -12.15 -0.81
CA PRO A 326 -7.35 -13.24 -0.29
C PRO A 326 -8.17 -12.87 0.95
N LEU A 327 -7.66 -12.02 1.85
CA LEU A 327 -8.40 -11.52 3.01
C LEU A 327 -9.62 -10.69 2.58
N LEU A 328 -9.45 -9.75 1.65
CA LEU A 328 -10.54 -8.92 1.13
C LEU A 328 -11.56 -9.74 0.34
N LEU A 329 -11.13 -10.69 -0.49
CA LEU A 329 -12.04 -11.59 -1.21
C LEU A 329 -12.83 -12.51 -0.26
N THR A 330 -12.24 -12.88 0.87
CA THR A 330 -12.94 -13.59 1.94
C THR A 330 -14.07 -12.73 2.51
N GLU A 331 -13.84 -11.44 2.73
CA GLU A 331 -14.88 -10.51 3.19
C GLU A 331 -15.95 -10.26 2.11
N VAL A 332 -15.58 -10.31 0.82
CA VAL A 332 -16.54 -10.32 -0.29
C VAL A 332 -17.42 -11.57 -0.23
N ASN A 333 -16.84 -12.75 -0.04
CA ASN A 333 -17.59 -14.00 0.05
C ASN A 333 -18.48 -14.08 1.29
N LYS A 334 -18.13 -13.39 2.38
CA LYS A 334 -19.00 -13.22 3.58
C LYS A 334 -20.10 -12.18 3.39
N GLY A 335 -20.08 -11.41 2.29
CA GLY A 335 -21.03 -10.33 2.03
C GLY A 335 -20.75 -9.03 2.80
N ASN A 336 -19.56 -8.88 3.39
CA ASN A 336 -19.14 -7.67 4.11
C ASN A 336 -18.59 -6.59 3.17
N ILE A 337 -18.11 -6.96 1.99
CA ILE A 337 -17.63 -6.07 0.92
C ILE A 337 -18.36 -6.42 -0.37
N ASN A 338 -18.75 -5.40 -1.15
CA ASN A 338 -19.26 -5.62 -2.49
C ASN A 338 -18.08 -5.85 -3.45
N LEU A 339 -18.15 -6.90 -4.27
CA LEU A 339 -17.11 -7.20 -5.27
C LEU A 339 -16.87 -6.01 -6.21
N SER A 340 -17.89 -5.18 -6.47
CA SER A 340 -17.79 -4.04 -7.38
C SER A 340 -16.77 -2.98 -6.96
N ILE A 341 -16.47 -2.85 -5.66
CA ILE A 341 -15.50 -1.85 -5.19
C ILE A 341 -14.04 -2.36 -5.20
N ILE A 342 -13.81 -3.65 -5.37
CA ILE A 342 -12.45 -4.23 -5.35
C ILE A 342 -11.52 -3.58 -6.39
N PRO A 343 -11.93 -3.37 -7.66
CA PRO A 343 -11.10 -2.65 -8.63
C PRO A 343 -10.81 -1.20 -8.22
N ASP A 344 -11.77 -0.54 -7.58
CA ASP A 344 -11.60 0.85 -7.14
C ASP A 344 -10.57 0.95 -6.02
N ILE A 345 -10.72 0.15 -4.95
CA ILE A 345 -9.89 0.24 -3.74
C ILE A 345 -8.49 -0.35 -3.90
N LEU A 346 -8.28 -1.31 -4.83
CA LEU A 346 -6.99 -1.95 -5.08
C LEU A 346 -6.26 -1.43 -6.32
N SER A 347 -6.88 -0.56 -7.14
CA SER A 347 -6.25 -0.12 -8.38
C SER A 347 -6.58 1.33 -8.73
N LYS A 348 -7.83 1.62 -9.10
CA LYS A 348 -8.26 2.88 -9.72
C LYS A 348 -7.99 4.10 -8.83
N ASN A 349 -8.30 4.02 -7.54
CA ASN A 349 -8.15 5.15 -6.62
C ASN A 349 -6.67 5.49 -6.38
N ALA A 350 -5.82 4.48 -6.21
CA ALA A 350 -4.38 4.68 -6.12
C ALA A 350 -3.82 5.29 -7.41
N ALA A 351 -4.21 4.74 -8.58
CA ALA A 351 -3.81 5.30 -9.88
C ALA A 351 -4.18 6.79 -10.01
N LYS A 352 -5.40 7.16 -9.62
CA LYS A 352 -5.89 8.55 -9.66
C LYS A 352 -5.10 9.47 -8.71
N VAL A 353 -4.85 9.03 -7.48
CA VAL A 353 -4.13 9.83 -6.48
C VAL A 353 -2.70 10.08 -6.91
N TYR A 354 -2.03 9.06 -7.40
CA TYR A 354 -0.61 9.13 -7.78
C TYR A 354 -0.37 9.56 -9.24
N GLY A 355 -1.43 9.77 -10.03
CA GLY A 355 -1.31 10.25 -11.42
C GLY A 355 -0.82 9.19 -12.41
N LEU A 356 -1.10 7.91 -12.15
CA LEU A 356 -0.75 6.79 -13.03
C LEU A 356 -1.79 6.67 -14.16
N GLU A 357 -1.76 7.60 -15.11
CA GLU A 357 -2.80 7.79 -16.13
C GLU A 357 -3.07 6.57 -17.01
N ASN A 358 -2.09 5.70 -17.22
CA ASN A 358 -2.22 4.50 -18.07
C ASN A 358 -2.69 3.27 -17.30
N LYS A 359 -2.89 3.35 -15.97
CA LYS A 359 -3.23 2.24 -15.06
C LYS A 359 -4.61 2.43 -14.42
N GLY A 360 -5.02 1.49 -13.59
CA GLY A 360 -6.22 1.61 -12.77
C GLY A 360 -7.53 1.16 -13.41
N GLU A 361 -7.57 0.94 -14.71
CA GLU A 361 -8.80 0.57 -15.46
C GLU A 361 -8.52 -0.39 -16.61
N ILE A 362 -9.49 -1.25 -16.92
CA ILE A 362 -9.47 -2.06 -18.15
C ILE A 362 -10.20 -1.28 -19.26
N ALA A 363 -9.42 -0.52 -20.04
CA ALA A 363 -9.94 0.29 -21.14
C ALA A 363 -8.96 0.29 -22.32
N VAL A 364 -9.47 0.47 -23.54
CA VAL A 364 -8.63 0.56 -24.74
C VAL A 364 -7.64 1.73 -24.60
N GLY A 365 -6.37 1.47 -24.91
CA GLY A 365 -5.25 2.42 -24.79
C GLY A 365 -4.50 2.37 -23.46
N LYS A 366 -5.06 1.74 -22.42
CA LYS A 366 -4.39 1.54 -21.12
C LYS A 366 -3.34 0.44 -21.20
N ASP A 367 -2.47 0.39 -20.19
CA ASP A 367 -1.51 -0.71 -20.02
C ASP A 367 -2.24 -2.05 -19.85
N ALA A 368 -1.69 -3.09 -20.44
CA ALA A 368 -2.22 -4.44 -20.30
C ALA A 368 -1.70 -5.08 -18.99
N ASP A 369 -2.04 -4.42 -17.89
CA ASP A 369 -1.76 -4.88 -16.53
C ASP A 369 -3.05 -5.44 -15.93
N PHE A 370 -3.03 -6.72 -15.56
CA PHE A 370 -4.23 -7.42 -15.08
C PHE A 370 -3.93 -8.30 -13.87
N THR A 371 -4.92 -8.38 -13.00
CA THR A 371 -5.02 -9.37 -11.94
C THR A 371 -6.21 -10.28 -12.21
N VAL A 372 -5.97 -11.58 -12.35
CA VAL A 372 -7.04 -12.57 -12.47
C VAL A 372 -7.28 -13.19 -11.11
N ILE A 373 -8.54 -13.22 -10.69
CA ILE A 373 -8.94 -13.79 -9.40
C ILE A 373 -9.91 -14.94 -9.57
N ASP A 374 -9.70 -16.00 -8.80
CA ASP A 374 -10.71 -17.03 -8.54
C ASP A 374 -11.42 -16.71 -7.22
N LEU A 375 -12.71 -16.36 -7.31
CA LEU A 375 -13.52 -15.99 -6.13
C LEU A 375 -13.88 -17.17 -5.23
N LYS A 376 -13.73 -18.40 -5.70
CA LYS A 376 -14.22 -19.59 -5.00
C LYS A 376 -13.10 -20.46 -4.45
N GLN A 377 -11.88 -20.26 -4.88
CA GLN A 377 -10.76 -21.07 -4.44
C GLN A 377 -10.53 -20.87 -2.95
N GLU A 378 -10.69 -21.93 -2.18
CA GLU A 378 -10.42 -21.96 -0.75
C GLU A 378 -8.96 -22.31 -0.50
N GLY A 379 -8.40 -21.73 0.57
CA GLY A 379 -7.04 -22.01 0.99
C GLY A 379 -6.79 -21.64 2.44
N LYS A 380 -5.55 -21.87 2.84
CA LYS A 380 -5.01 -21.49 4.14
C LYS A 380 -3.65 -20.83 3.92
N PHE A 381 -3.40 -19.74 4.60
CA PHE A 381 -2.08 -19.13 4.52
C PHE A 381 -1.03 -20.03 5.16
N ASP A 382 0.06 -20.20 4.45
CA ASP A 382 1.24 -20.96 4.86
C ASP A 382 2.47 -20.11 4.55
N ILE A 383 3.10 -19.58 5.57
CA ILE A 383 4.23 -18.66 5.45
C ILE A 383 5.40 -19.28 4.67
N ASP A 384 5.56 -20.61 4.73
CA ASP A 384 6.64 -21.32 4.03
C ASP A 384 6.47 -21.29 2.50
N THR A 385 5.30 -20.87 2.01
CA THR A 385 4.99 -20.73 0.58
C THR A 385 5.12 -19.30 0.07
N PHE A 386 5.42 -18.33 0.92
CA PHE A 386 5.51 -16.91 0.55
C PHE A 386 6.87 -16.59 -0.08
N GLU A 387 6.86 -15.64 -1.00
CA GLU A 387 8.06 -15.14 -1.68
C GLU A 387 8.83 -14.09 -0.86
N THR A 388 8.16 -13.44 0.11
CA THR A 388 8.81 -12.48 1.01
C THR A 388 9.87 -13.16 1.87
N LYS A 389 10.93 -12.44 2.22
CA LYS A 389 11.96 -12.93 3.15
C LYS A 389 11.49 -13.02 4.62
N ALA A 390 10.32 -12.47 4.93
CA ALA A 390 9.79 -12.52 6.29
C ALA A 390 9.34 -13.93 6.66
N GLU A 391 9.89 -14.45 7.77
CA GLU A 391 9.58 -15.79 8.30
C GLU A 391 8.40 -15.77 9.29
N TYR A 392 7.49 -14.81 9.16
CA TYR A 392 6.31 -14.65 10.02
C TYR A 392 5.18 -13.95 9.28
N SER A 393 3.96 -14.25 9.69
CA SER A 393 2.76 -13.47 9.36
C SER A 393 1.74 -13.65 10.48
N PRO A 394 1.03 -12.60 10.91
CA PRO A 394 -0.08 -12.78 11.84
C PRO A 394 -1.26 -13.52 11.22
N PHE A 395 -1.30 -13.63 9.91
CA PHE A 395 -2.33 -14.33 9.15
C PHE A 395 -1.96 -15.79 8.86
N ASP A 396 -0.75 -16.25 9.25
CA ASP A 396 -0.38 -17.64 9.09
C ASP A 396 -1.41 -18.58 9.73
N GLY A 397 -1.83 -19.60 8.98
CA GLY A 397 -2.86 -20.52 9.43
C GLY A 397 -4.31 -20.04 9.27
N TRP A 398 -4.56 -18.76 8.89
CA TRP A 398 -5.92 -18.31 8.58
C TRP A 398 -6.40 -18.92 7.27
N THR A 399 -7.70 -19.25 7.21
CA THR A 399 -8.35 -19.70 5.98
C THR A 399 -8.88 -18.52 5.17
N TYR A 400 -8.88 -18.67 3.86
CA TYR A 400 -9.43 -17.68 2.93
C TYR A 400 -10.30 -18.31 1.86
N ILE A 401 -11.18 -17.50 1.25
CA ILE A 401 -12.00 -17.86 0.09
C ILE A 401 -11.81 -16.77 -0.96
N GLY A 402 -11.25 -17.16 -2.09
CA GLY A 402 -10.85 -16.30 -3.19
C GLY A 402 -9.38 -15.89 -3.12
N GLN A 403 -8.70 -15.92 -4.26
CA GLN A 403 -7.29 -15.49 -4.35
C GLN A 403 -6.92 -15.04 -5.77
N PRO A 404 -5.81 -14.29 -5.92
CA PRO A 404 -5.19 -14.06 -7.22
C PRO A 404 -4.65 -15.40 -7.79
N VAL A 405 -4.97 -15.66 -9.05
CA VAL A 405 -4.52 -16.89 -9.76
C VAL A 405 -3.62 -16.57 -10.94
N MET A 406 -3.61 -15.31 -11.41
CA MET A 406 -2.68 -14.89 -12.45
C MET A 406 -2.42 -13.37 -12.34
N THR A 407 -1.17 -12.98 -12.58
CA THR A 407 -0.75 -11.58 -12.68
C THR A 407 -0.08 -11.36 -14.03
N ILE A 408 -0.57 -10.37 -14.77
CA ILE A 408 -0.11 -10.03 -16.13
C ILE A 408 0.36 -8.58 -16.10
N ILE A 409 1.56 -8.30 -16.61
CA ILE A 409 2.15 -6.96 -16.68
C ILE A 409 2.58 -6.68 -18.11
N ASN A 410 2.09 -5.58 -18.69
CA ASN A 410 2.35 -5.22 -20.08
C ASN A 410 2.06 -6.39 -21.06
N GLY A 411 1.00 -7.15 -20.78
CA GLY A 411 0.61 -8.32 -21.57
C GLY A 411 1.48 -9.58 -21.34
N LYS A 412 2.42 -9.55 -20.41
CA LYS A 412 3.26 -10.72 -20.07
C LYS A 412 2.82 -11.31 -18.74
N GLN A 413 2.64 -12.62 -18.72
CA GLN A 413 2.33 -13.37 -17.52
C GLN A 413 3.55 -13.42 -16.60
N VAL A 414 3.46 -12.88 -15.38
CA VAL A 414 4.52 -12.89 -14.37
C VAL A 414 4.25 -13.88 -13.22
N MET A 415 2.97 -14.22 -12.99
CA MET A 415 2.55 -15.25 -12.04
C MET A 415 1.36 -16.03 -12.60
N ASN A 416 1.35 -17.35 -12.36
CA ASN A 416 0.26 -18.23 -12.78
C ASN A 416 0.07 -19.38 -11.78
N LYS A 417 -1.16 -19.50 -11.26
CA LYS A 417 -1.64 -20.58 -10.37
C LYS A 417 -2.92 -21.26 -10.93
N LEU A 418 -3.28 -20.99 -12.23
CA LEU A 418 -4.42 -21.62 -12.91
C LEU A 418 -4.16 -23.08 -13.20
#